data_3c5bed2af9cd92f1e1d351a40d2c0172
#
_entry.id   3c5bed2af9cd92f1e1d351a40d2c0172
#
_cell.length_a   1.000
_cell.length_b   1.000
_cell.length_c   1.000
_cell.angle_alpha   90.00
_cell.angle_beta   90.00
_cell.angle_gamma   90.00
#
_symmetry.space_group_name_H-M   'P 1'
#
loop_
_entity.id
_entity.type
_entity.pdbx_description
1 polymer ?
#
loop_
_entity_poly.entity_id
_entity_poly.type
_entity_poly.pdbx_seq_one_letter_code
_entity_poly.pdbx_strand_id
1 'polypeptide(L)'
;MILYIAPEYLRSLAQGDCDPEECFRRAQETFQYVFRDEGTSRVRVLFQSLAETVRQGGYGASLLVQAQFTELLVEVNRVVRGGHRVGAAGGDSKVISLLQYLNLHLTESLTIDELAARFYISKYHMMRRFRQETGYSIHGYLSEKRLLLAQQLLSRGASPSEVFTQVGYQDYSTFSRAYKKQFGRGPSADARR
;
A
#
# COMPACT_ATOMS: atom_id res chain seq x y z
N MET A 1 -0.13 8.84 5.55
CA MET A 1 -0.64 8.85 4.14
C MET A 1 -0.09 7.62 3.44
N ILE A 2 -0.91 6.92 2.69
CA ILE A 2 -0.50 5.83 1.81
C ILE A 2 -0.68 6.32 0.38
N LEU A 3 0.30 6.05 -0.47
CA LEU A 3 0.26 6.37 -1.88
C LEU A 3 0.00 5.08 -2.67
N TYR A 4 -1.08 5.07 -3.46
CA TYR A 4 -1.43 3.98 -4.35
C TYR A 4 -1.19 4.40 -5.78
N ILE A 5 -0.56 3.52 -6.53
CA ILE A 5 -0.14 3.79 -7.89
C ILE A 5 -0.67 2.70 -8.80
N ALA A 6 -1.38 3.08 -9.84
CA ALA A 6 -1.82 2.13 -10.86
C ALA A 6 -0.59 1.60 -11.63
N PRO A 7 -0.45 0.29 -11.83
CA PRO A 7 0.69 -0.26 -12.59
C PRO A 7 0.81 0.30 -14.01
N GLU A 8 -0.32 0.59 -14.65
CA GLU A 8 -0.38 1.19 -15.98
C GLU A 8 0.25 2.59 -16.00
N TYR A 9 0.02 3.37 -14.94
CA TYR A 9 0.60 4.71 -14.79
C TYR A 9 2.11 4.63 -14.57
N LEU A 10 2.59 3.69 -13.74
CA LEU A 10 4.03 3.47 -13.57
C LEU A 10 4.71 3.15 -14.91
N ARG A 11 4.13 2.23 -15.68
CA ARG A 11 4.69 1.88 -17.00
C ARG A 11 4.70 3.06 -17.97
N SER A 12 3.71 3.95 -17.88
CA SER A 12 3.66 5.15 -18.72
C SER A 12 4.78 6.16 -18.42
N LEU A 13 5.42 6.07 -17.27
CA LEU A 13 6.54 6.92 -16.86
C LEU A 13 7.91 6.39 -17.32
N ALA A 14 7.96 5.19 -17.91
CA ALA A 14 9.20 4.61 -18.38
C ALA A 14 9.76 5.44 -19.55
N GLN A 15 10.99 5.93 -19.41
CA GLN A 15 11.69 6.71 -20.43
C GLN A 15 13.19 6.39 -20.42
N GLY A 16 13.74 6.11 -21.60
CA GLY A 16 15.18 5.84 -21.75
C GLY A 16 15.65 4.68 -20.87
N ASP A 17 16.59 4.93 -19.99
CA ASP A 17 17.17 3.97 -19.03
C ASP A 17 16.45 3.94 -17.68
N CYS A 18 15.39 4.72 -17.53
CA CYS A 18 14.63 4.79 -16.29
C CYS A 18 13.50 3.75 -16.28
N ASP A 19 13.68 2.73 -15.44
CA ASP A 19 12.62 1.76 -15.11
C ASP A 19 11.94 2.18 -13.80
N PRO A 20 10.73 2.75 -13.85
CA PRO A 20 10.02 3.20 -12.67
C PRO A 20 9.53 2.08 -11.76
N GLU A 21 9.48 0.84 -12.24
CA GLU A 21 9.07 -0.34 -11.48
C GLU A 21 10.25 -1.03 -10.75
N GLU A 22 11.49 -0.61 -10.96
CA GLU A 22 12.68 -1.30 -10.45
C GLU A 22 12.69 -1.43 -8.92
N CYS A 23 12.32 -0.38 -8.18
CA CYS A 23 12.28 -0.44 -6.72
C CYS A 23 11.27 -1.49 -6.22
N PHE A 24 10.15 -1.67 -6.90
CA PHE A 24 9.14 -2.67 -6.54
C PHE A 24 9.62 -4.09 -6.89
N ARG A 25 10.24 -4.27 -8.05
CA ARG A 25 10.81 -5.55 -8.46
C ARG A 25 11.93 -5.97 -7.52
N ARG A 26 12.87 -5.09 -7.19
CA ARG A 26 13.92 -5.36 -6.21
C ARG A 26 13.37 -5.66 -4.83
N ALA A 27 12.31 -4.96 -4.40
CA ALA A 27 11.64 -5.27 -3.14
C ALA A 27 11.08 -6.70 -3.13
N GLN A 28 10.55 -7.19 -4.26
CA GLN A 28 10.09 -8.58 -4.39
C GLN A 28 11.25 -9.58 -4.36
N GLU A 29 12.34 -9.31 -5.08
CA GLU A 29 13.51 -10.19 -5.16
C GLU A 29 14.26 -10.29 -3.83
N THR A 30 14.40 -9.16 -3.13
CA THR A 30 15.12 -9.09 -1.84
C THR A 30 14.23 -9.29 -0.63
N PHE A 31 12.91 -9.40 -0.83
CA PHE A 31 11.91 -9.44 0.24
C PHE A 31 11.97 -8.25 1.21
N GLN A 32 12.50 -7.14 0.75
CA GLN A 32 12.64 -5.91 1.52
C GLN A 32 11.52 -4.92 1.15
N TYR A 33 10.38 -5.03 1.83
CA TYR A 33 9.19 -4.20 1.56
C TYR A 33 9.07 -2.97 2.47
N VAL A 34 9.92 -2.86 3.48
CA VAL A 34 9.90 -1.77 4.46
C VAL A 34 11.28 -1.14 4.52
N PHE A 35 11.32 0.15 4.28
CA PHE A 35 12.52 0.98 4.43
C PHE A 35 12.28 1.97 5.57
N ARG A 36 13.21 2.01 6.52
CA ARG A 36 13.21 3.03 7.57
C ARG A 36 14.12 4.18 7.14
N ASP A 37 13.58 5.35 7.26
CA ASP A 37 14.31 6.59 7.03
C ASP A 37 14.80 7.15 8.36
N GLU A 38 16.10 7.21 8.54
CA GLU A 38 16.75 7.67 9.80
C GLU A 38 16.93 9.19 9.87
N GLY A 39 16.11 9.98 9.20
CA GLY A 39 16.23 11.41 9.41
C GLY A 39 15.81 12.30 8.26
N THR A 40 16.73 13.04 7.68
CA THR A 40 16.51 14.10 6.70
C THR A 40 16.55 13.62 5.25
N SER A 41 16.04 12.43 4.94
CA SER A 41 16.11 11.94 3.56
C SER A 41 15.23 12.79 2.64
N ARG A 42 15.72 12.99 1.43
CA ARG A 42 15.00 13.67 0.36
C ARG A 42 13.64 12.99 0.08
N VAL A 43 13.57 11.65 0.20
CA VAL A 43 12.34 10.87 0.04
C VAL A 43 11.25 11.36 1.01
N ARG A 44 11.57 11.59 2.29
CA ARG A 44 10.60 12.09 3.28
C ARG A 44 10.10 13.47 2.92
N VAL A 45 11.00 14.37 2.54
CA VAL A 45 10.65 15.75 2.17
C VAL A 45 9.72 15.76 0.95
N LEU A 46 10.05 14.98 -0.07
CA LEU A 46 9.23 14.86 -1.28
C LEU A 46 7.85 14.25 -0.98
N PHE A 47 7.81 13.23 -0.13
CA PHE A 47 6.55 12.60 0.28
C PHE A 47 5.66 13.57 1.07
N GLN A 48 6.22 14.38 1.95
CA GLN A 48 5.49 15.40 2.71
C GLN A 48 4.98 16.52 1.78
N SER A 49 5.80 16.99 0.84
CA SER A 49 5.41 17.99 -0.15
C SER A 49 4.26 17.50 -1.03
N LEU A 50 4.35 16.26 -1.52
CA LEU A 50 3.28 15.62 -2.29
C LEU A 50 1.98 15.53 -1.47
N ALA A 51 2.07 15.11 -0.20
CA ALA A 51 0.94 15.03 0.71
C ALA A 51 0.25 16.38 0.90
N GLU A 52 1.03 17.41 1.04
CA GLU A 52 0.53 18.78 1.21
C GLU A 52 -0.17 19.28 -0.05
N THR A 53 0.42 19.08 -1.24
CA THR A 53 -0.18 19.45 -2.52
C THR A 53 -1.52 18.76 -2.74
N VAL A 54 -1.61 17.45 -2.43
CA VAL A 54 -2.86 16.69 -2.51
C VAL A 54 -3.93 17.26 -1.57
N ARG A 55 -3.54 17.67 -0.36
CA ARG A 55 -4.46 18.21 0.65
C ARG A 55 -4.97 19.62 0.30
N GLN A 56 -4.09 20.48 -0.20
CA GLN A 56 -4.42 21.86 -0.52
C GLN A 56 -5.25 21.96 -1.80
N GLY A 57 -4.98 21.14 -2.80
CA GLY A 57 -5.64 21.21 -4.10
C GLY A 57 -5.37 22.53 -4.83
N GLY A 58 -6.33 22.97 -5.65
CA GLY A 58 -6.28 24.24 -6.33
C GLY A 58 -5.80 24.17 -7.78
N TYR A 59 -5.54 25.36 -8.36
CA TYR A 59 -5.11 25.48 -9.76
C TYR A 59 -3.76 24.75 -9.99
N GLY A 60 -3.73 23.86 -10.98
CA GLY A 60 -2.52 23.13 -11.35
C GLY A 60 -2.11 22.01 -10.39
N ALA A 61 -2.89 21.75 -9.31
CA ALA A 61 -2.54 20.75 -8.29
C ALA A 61 -2.32 19.35 -8.89
N SER A 62 -3.13 18.92 -9.85
CA SER A 62 -2.99 17.61 -10.52
C SER A 62 -1.65 17.48 -11.25
N LEU A 63 -1.22 18.53 -11.94
CA LEU A 63 0.07 18.55 -12.64
C LEU A 63 1.24 18.55 -11.65
N LEU A 64 1.11 19.33 -10.57
CA LEU A 64 2.13 19.39 -9.51
C LEU A 64 2.27 18.03 -8.79
N VAL A 65 1.15 17.37 -8.51
CA VAL A 65 1.13 16.01 -7.94
C VAL A 65 1.86 15.02 -8.84
N GLN A 66 1.64 15.06 -10.16
CA GLN A 66 2.35 14.20 -11.12
C GLN A 66 3.86 14.46 -11.10
N ALA A 67 4.27 15.72 -11.13
CA ALA A 67 5.68 16.10 -11.10
C ALA A 67 6.37 15.66 -9.80
N GLN A 68 5.77 15.97 -8.65
CA GLN A 68 6.29 15.59 -7.33
C GLN A 68 6.32 14.07 -7.14
N PHE A 69 5.31 13.36 -7.65
CA PHE A 69 5.29 11.91 -7.62
C PHE A 69 6.42 11.32 -8.47
N THR A 70 6.64 11.85 -9.68
CA THR A 70 7.72 11.39 -10.56
C THR A 70 9.09 11.60 -9.91
N GLU A 71 9.31 12.77 -9.29
CA GLU A 71 10.55 13.05 -8.55
C GLU A 71 10.73 12.09 -7.36
N LEU A 72 9.68 11.87 -6.58
CA LEU A 72 9.69 10.91 -5.46
C LEU A 72 10.06 9.50 -5.94
N LEU A 73 9.45 9.04 -7.04
CA LEU A 73 9.70 7.72 -7.60
C LEU A 73 11.14 7.54 -8.07
N VAL A 74 11.70 8.55 -8.74
CA VAL A 74 13.11 8.55 -9.16
C VAL A 74 14.02 8.48 -7.93
N GLU A 75 13.74 9.26 -6.90
CA GLU A 75 14.56 9.27 -5.68
C GLU A 75 14.50 7.94 -4.92
N VAL A 76 13.32 7.32 -4.82
CA VAL A 76 13.17 5.98 -4.24
C VAL A 76 13.99 4.96 -5.02
N ASN A 77 13.94 4.98 -6.36
CA ASN A 77 14.74 4.09 -7.20
C ASN A 77 16.25 4.33 -7.04
N ARG A 78 16.69 5.59 -6.92
CA ARG A 78 18.10 5.94 -6.64
C ARG A 78 18.58 5.36 -5.32
N VAL A 79 17.78 5.49 -4.25
CA VAL A 79 18.10 4.94 -2.92
C VAL A 79 18.22 3.41 -3.01
N VAL A 80 17.30 2.76 -3.71
CA VAL A 80 17.31 1.29 -3.87
C VAL A 80 18.50 0.83 -4.74
N ARG A 81 18.83 1.56 -5.81
CA ARG A 81 19.99 1.26 -6.67
C ARG A 81 21.34 1.51 -5.98
N GLY A 82 21.43 2.59 -5.22
CA GLY A 82 22.69 2.99 -4.57
C GLY A 82 23.18 2.01 -3.51
N GLY A 83 22.43 0.93 -3.24
CA GLY A 83 22.79 -0.04 -2.23
C GLY A 83 22.95 0.61 -0.84
N HIS A 84 22.49 1.86 -0.71
CA HIS A 84 22.35 2.45 0.59
C HIS A 84 21.47 1.49 1.37
N ARG A 85 22.10 0.68 2.19
CA ARG A 85 21.46 0.09 3.35
C ARG A 85 20.93 1.29 4.14
N VAL A 86 19.75 1.77 3.74
CA VAL A 86 18.91 2.49 4.67
C VAL A 86 18.76 1.52 5.81
N GLY A 87 19.53 1.76 6.87
CA GLY A 87 19.90 0.82 7.91
C GLY A 87 19.29 -0.54 7.72
N ALA A 88 20.12 -1.56 7.57
CA ALA A 88 19.70 -2.91 7.87
C ALA A 88 19.44 -3.00 9.39
N ALA A 89 18.66 -2.10 9.92
CA ALA A 89 17.83 -2.35 11.07
C ALA A 89 16.81 -3.34 10.55
N GLY A 90 17.19 -4.60 10.62
CA GLY A 90 16.41 -5.72 10.16
C GLY A 90 14.97 -5.51 10.55
N GLY A 91 14.12 -5.22 9.58
CA GLY A 91 12.69 -5.39 9.79
C GLY A 91 12.57 -6.79 10.35
N ASP A 92 11.81 -6.95 11.44
CA ASP A 92 11.65 -8.26 12.04
C ASP A 92 11.28 -9.21 10.91
N SER A 93 12.15 -10.19 10.61
CA SER A 93 11.95 -11.11 9.48
C SER A 93 10.57 -11.75 9.53
N LYS A 94 10.00 -11.89 10.73
CA LYS A 94 8.63 -12.36 10.97
C LYS A 94 7.57 -11.35 10.50
N VAL A 95 7.79 -10.05 10.65
CA VAL A 95 6.85 -9.03 10.14
C VAL A 95 6.87 -9.01 8.61
N ILE A 96 8.03 -9.15 8.00
CA ILE A 96 8.16 -9.25 6.54
C ILE A 96 7.43 -10.50 6.03
N SER A 97 7.68 -11.66 6.64
CA SER A 97 6.99 -12.89 6.27
C SER A 97 5.48 -12.80 6.51
N LEU A 98 5.05 -12.12 7.57
CA LEU A 98 3.64 -11.86 7.83
C LEU A 98 3.02 -10.97 6.75
N LEU A 99 3.68 -9.87 6.35
CA LEU A 99 3.22 -9.00 5.26
C LEU A 99 3.06 -9.76 3.94
N GLN A 100 4.03 -10.60 3.59
CA GLN A 100 3.96 -11.47 2.41
C GLN A 100 2.75 -12.39 2.48
N TYR A 101 2.57 -13.07 3.62
CA TYR A 101 1.45 -13.97 3.83
C TYR A 101 0.10 -13.25 3.70
N LEU A 102 -0.05 -12.08 4.35
CA LEU A 102 -1.26 -11.28 4.27
C LEU A 102 -1.59 -10.83 2.83
N ASN A 103 -0.58 -10.50 2.03
CA ASN A 103 -0.78 -10.11 0.63
C ASN A 103 -1.17 -11.30 -0.26
N LEU A 104 -0.57 -12.48 -0.04
CA LEU A 104 -0.89 -13.70 -0.78
C LEU A 104 -2.30 -14.24 -0.46
N HIS A 105 -2.74 -14.06 0.79
CA HIS A 105 -4.02 -14.56 1.31
C HIS A 105 -5.02 -13.42 1.58
N LEU A 106 -4.92 -12.33 0.80
CA LEU A 106 -5.64 -11.08 1.05
C LEU A 106 -7.16 -11.27 1.13
N THR A 107 -7.70 -12.12 0.29
CA THR A 107 -9.16 -12.35 0.15
C THR A 107 -9.70 -13.43 1.07
N GLU A 108 -8.82 -14.14 1.77
CA GLU A 108 -9.17 -15.23 2.67
C GLU A 108 -9.60 -14.73 4.05
N SER A 109 -10.38 -15.55 4.76
CA SER A 109 -10.71 -15.26 6.16
C SER A 109 -9.51 -15.57 7.05
N LEU A 110 -8.82 -14.54 7.50
CA LEU A 110 -7.64 -14.64 8.34
C LEU A 110 -7.95 -14.18 9.76
N THR A 111 -7.73 -15.03 10.74
CA THR A 111 -7.84 -14.68 12.16
C THR A 111 -6.46 -14.40 12.78
N ILE A 112 -6.43 -13.54 13.79
CA ILE A 112 -5.19 -13.25 14.53
C ILE A 112 -4.64 -14.51 15.19
N ASP A 113 -5.51 -15.44 15.59
CA ASP A 113 -5.15 -16.71 16.21
C ASP A 113 -4.38 -17.62 15.26
N GLU A 114 -4.91 -17.81 14.05
CA GLU A 114 -4.29 -18.60 12.99
C GLU A 114 -2.93 -18.00 12.59
N LEU A 115 -2.87 -16.67 12.44
CA LEU A 115 -1.62 -15.98 12.12
C LEU A 115 -0.58 -16.17 13.23
N ALA A 116 -0.97 -16.01 14.50
CA ALA A 116 -0.07 -16.17 15.64
C ALA A 116 0.47 -17.60 15.74
N ALA A 117 -0.39 -18.61 15.55
CA ALA A 117 0.00 -20.01 15.53
C ALA A 117 0.96 -20.32 14.36
N ARG A 118 0.63 -19.83 13.14
CA ARG A 118 1.44 -20.05 11.94
C ARG A 118 2.86 -19.49 12.05
N PHE A 119 3.00 -18.31 12.65
CA PHE A 119 4.30 -17.63 12.78
C PHE A 119 5.01 -17.94 14.09
N TYR A 120 4.47 -18.82 14.92
CA TYR A 120 5.04 -19.19 16.23
C TYR A 120 5.36 -17.96 17.08
N ILE A 121 4.38 -17.05 17.23
CA ILE A 121 4.53 -15.80 17.95
C ILE A 121 3.24 -15.50 18.75
N SER A 122 3.37 -14.92 19.94
CA SER A 122 2.17 -14.54 20.68
C SER A 122 1.38 -13.43 19.95
N LYS A 123 0.04 -13.49 20.01
CA LYS A 123 -0.87 -12.50 19.39
C LYS A 123 -0.47 -11.06 19.71
N TYR A 124 -0.24 -10.80 21.00
CA TYR A 124 0.14 -9.46 21.46
C TYR A 124 1.44 -8.98 20.85
N HIS A 125 2.47 -9.83 20.85
CA HIS A 125 3.77 -9.49 20.28
C HIS A 125 3.67 -9.26 18.76
N MET A 126 2.94 -10.12 18.05
CA MET A 126 2.70 -9.99 16.60
C MET A 126 2.00 -8.66 16.27
N MET A 127 0.87 -8.36 16.91
CA MET A 127 0.13 -7.13 16.65
C MET A 127 0.94 -5.88 16.99
N ARG A 128 1.67 -5.89 18.10
CA ARG A 128 2.52 -4.78 18.52
C ARG A 128 3.65 -4.55 17.52
N ARG A 129 4.39 -5.61 17.14
CA ARG A 129 5.51 -5.52 16.19
C ARG A 129 5.04 -5.09 14.82
N PHE A 130 3.96 -5.69 14.32
CA PHE A 130 3.38 -5.30 13.05
C PHE A 130 3.04 -3.80 13.02
N ARG A 131 2.39 -3.29 14.09
CA ARG A 131 2.05 -1.87 14.17
C ARG A 131 3.29 -0.97 14.30
N GLN A 132 4.31 -1.39 15.03
CA GLN A 132 5.57 -0.64 15.15
C GLN A 132 6.32 -0.54 13.81
N GLU A 133 6.33 -1.62 13.02
CA GLU A 133 7.05 -1.68 11.75
C GLU A 133 6.28 -1.02 10.60
N THR A 134 4.95 -1.21 10.55
CA THR A 134 4.12 -0.78 9.41
C THR A 134 3.30 0.49 9.68
N GLY A 135 3.12 0.87 10.93
CA GLY A 135 2.20 1.94 11.34
C GLY A 135 0.72 1.51 11.39
N TYR A 136 0.39 0.29 10.97
CA TYR A 136 -0.98 -0.23 10.86
C TYR A 136 -1.25 -1.36 11.83
N SER A 137 -2.52 -1.51 12.24
CA SER A 137 -2.98 -2.79 12.76
C SER A 137 -3.11 -3.80 11.61
N ILE A 138 -2.98 -5.11 11.89
CA ILE A 138 -3.14 -6.18 10.87
C ILE A 138 -4.52 -6.07 10.21
N HIS A 139 -5.59 -5.90 10.99
CA HIS A 139 -6.94 -5.70 10.44
C HIS A 139 -7.08 -4.42 9.60
N GLY A 140 -6.46 -3.32 10.04
CA GLY A 140 -6.46 -2.07 9.29
C GLY A 140 -5.77 -2.23 7.94
N TYR A 141 -4.61 -2.90 7.93
CA TYR A 141 -3.86 -3.21 6.72
C TYR A 141 -4.67 -4.07 5.73
N LEU A 142 -5.25 -5.17 6.22
CA LEU A 142 -6.08 -6.05 5.39
C LEU A 142 -7.31 -5.31 4.82
N SER A 143 -8.02 -4.57 5.68
CA SER A 143 -9.20 -3.81 5.26
C SER A 143 -8.85 -2.82 4.15
N GLU A 144 -7.78 -2.05 4.32
CA GLU A 144 -7.35 -1.07 3.34
C GLU A 144 -6.98 -1.72 2.00
N LYS A 145 -6.18 -2.79 2.04
CA LYS A 145 -5.80 -3.55 0.82
C LYS A 145 -7.01 -4.13 0.10
N ARG A 146 -7.96 -4.72 0.84
CA ARG A 146 -9.21 -5.24 0.28
C ARG A 146 -10.06 -4.17 -0.39
N LEU A 147 -10.18 -3.00 0.24
CA LEU A 147 -10.94 -1.89 -0.32
C LEU A 147 -10.32 -1.34 -1.61
N LEU A 148 -9.00 -1.32 -1.72
CA LEU A 148 -8.32 -0.93 -2.95
C LEU A 148 -8.51 -1.95 -4.07
N LEU A 149 -8.41 -3.23 -3.76
CA LEU A 149 -8.74 -4.28 -4.70
C LEU A 149 -10.19 -4.15 -5.16
N ALA A 150 -11.12 -3.86 -4.22
CA ALA A 150 -12.52 -3.61 -4.55
C ALA A 150 -12.69 -2.42 -5.50
N GLN A 151 -12.01 -1.30 -5.24
CA GLN A 151 -12.07 -0.13 -6.11
C GLN A 151 -11.58 -0.46 -7.54
N GLN A 152 -10.51 -1.23 -7.65
CA GLN A 152 -9.98 -1.67 -8.94
C GLN A 152 -10.97 -2.58 -9.69
N LEU A 153 -11.63 -3.51 -8.99
CA LEU A 153 -12.64 -4.38 -9.61
C LEU A 153 -13.89 -3.59 -10.05
N LEU A 154 -14.36 -2.68 -9.21
CA LEU A 154 -15.50 -1.81 -9.52
C LEU A 154 -15.23 -0.91 -10.73
N SER A 155 -14.03 -0.32 -10.82
CA SER A 155 -13.65 0.51 -11.98
C SER A 155 -13.55 -0.28 -13.30
N ARG A 156 -13.41 -1.60 -13.21
CA ARG A 156 -13.45 -2.53 -14.36
C ARG A 156 -14.86 -3.04 -14.68
N GLY A 157 -15.88 -2.51 -14.00
CA GLY A 157 -17.28 -2.84 -14.25
C GLY A 157 -17.85 -4.00 -13.43
N ALA A 158 -17.11 -4.53 -12.45
CA ALA A 158 -17.66 -5.55 -11.56
C ALA A 158 -18.78 -4.99 -10.67
N SER A 159 -19.77 -5.82 -10.34
CA SER A 159 -20.91 -5.40 -9.52
C SER A 159 -20.53 -5.31 -8.03
N PRO A 160 -21.00 -4.31 -7.28
CA PRO A 160 -20.71 -4.20 -5.86
C PRO A 160 -21.18 -5.40 -5.02
N SER A 161 -22.23 -6.10 -5.47
CA SER A 161 -22.80 -7.30 -4.83
C SER A 161 -21.93 -8.54 -4.99
N GLU A 162 -21.03 -8.55 -5.96
CA GLU A 162 -20.07 -9.64 -6.18
C GLU A 162 -18.70 -9.30 -5.58
N VAL A 163 -18.31 -8.04 -5.72
CA VAL A 163 -16.97 -7.56 -5.30
C VAL A 163 -16.74 -7.77 -3.81
N PHE A 164 -17.73 -7.53 -2.92
CA PHE A 164 -17.48 -7.62 -1.49
C PHE A 164 -17.02 -9.02 -1.05
N THR A 165 -17.60 -10.07 -1.62
CA THR A 165 -17.18 -11.45 -1.35
C THR A 165 -15.82 -11.77 -1.95
N GLN A 166 -15.58 -11.33 -3.19
CA GLN A 166 -14.30 -11.55 -3.89
C GLN A 166 -13.12 -10.93 -3.14
N VAL A 167 -13.33 -9.81 -2.44
CA VAL A 167 -12.28 -9.15 -1.68
C VAL A 167 -12.21 -9.57 -0.20
N GLY A 168 -13.00 -10.58 0.20
CA GLY A 168 -12.92 -11.21 1.52
C GLY A 168 -13.76 -10.55 2.62
N TYR A 169 -14.81 -9.79 2.28
CA TYR A 169 -15.82 -9.34 3.25
C TYR A 169 -16.94 -10.36 3.38
N GLN A 170 -17.43 -10.54 4.62
CA GLN A 170 -18.49 -11.50 4.93
C GLN A 170 -19.90 -10.92 4.72
N ASP A 171 -20.06 -9.62 4.85
CA ASP A 171 -21.34 -8.95 4.61
C ASP A 171 -21.15 -7.61 3.86
N TYR A 172 -22.17 -7.29 3.05
CA TYR A 172 -22.16 -6.10 2.21
C TYR A 172 -22.24 -4.79 3.02
N SER A 173 -22.93 -4.80 4.16
CA SER A 173 -23.09 -3.58 4.95
C SER A 173 -21.78 -3.13 5.58
N THR A 174 -20.98 -4.07 6.09
CA THR A 174 -19.64 -3.81 6.62
C THR A 174 -18.70 -3.33 5.50
N PHE A 175 -18.73 -3.99 4.34
CA PHE A 175 -17.98 -3.57 3.16
C PHE A 175 -18.36 -2.14 2.73
N SER A 176 -19.64 -1.86 2.53
CA SER A 176 -20.13 -0.57 2.03
C SER A 176 -19.78 0.59 2.98
N ARG A 177 -19.91 0.38 4.29
CA ARG A 177 -19.50 1.37 5.31
C ARG A 177 -17.99 1.62 5.28
N ALA A 178 -17.19 0.57 5.23
CA ALA A 178 -15.74 0.69 5.16
C ALA A 178 -15.29 1.39 3.86
N TYR A 179 -15.91 1.05 2.74
CA TYR A 179 -15.65 1.65 1.44
C TYR A 179 -15.96 3.16 1.44
N LYS A 180 -17.15 3.52 1.93
CA LYS A 180 -17.56 4.94 2.03
C LYS A 180 -16.64 5.73 2.97
N LYS A 181 -16.21 5.13 4.07
CA LYS A 181 -15.26 5.75 4.99
C LYS A 181 -13.90 6.02 4.33
N GLN A 182 -13.42 5.09 3.50
CA GLN A 182 -12.13 5.16 2.84
C GLN A 182 -12.13 6.14 1.66
N PHE A 183 -13.15 6.10 0.81
CA PHE A 183 -13.18 6.82 -0.47
C PHE A 183 -14.17 7.99 -0.50
N GLY A 184 -14.90 8.27 0.58
CA GLY A 184 -15.89 9.36 0.67
C GLY A 184 -17.18 9.09 -0.09
N ARG A 185 -17.27 7.98 -0.84
CA ARG A 185 -18.43 7.60 -1.67
C ARG A 185 -18.68 6.09 -1.61
N GLY A 186 -19.91 5.68 -1.89
CA GLY A 186 -20.28 4.27 -1.86
C GLY A 186 -19.75 3.48 -3.06
N PRO A 187 -19.66 2.13 -2.96
CA PRO A 187 -19.10 1.28 -4.02
C PRO A 187 -19.89 1.37 -5.34
N SER A 188 -21.22 1.58 -5.28
CA SER A 188 -22.04 1.74 -6.48
C SER A 188 -21.74 3.00 -7.30
N ALA A 189 -21.09 4.00 -6.72
CA ALA A 189 -20.70 5.21 -7.44
C ALA A 189 -19.45 4.96 -8.32
N ASP A 190 -18.60 4.01 -7.94
CA ASP A 190 -17.42 3.63 -8.71
C ASP A 190 -17.72 2.56 -9.77
N ALA A 191 -18.75 1.73 -9.58
CA ALA A 191 -19.19 0.73 -10.57
C ALA A 191 -19.90 1.33 -11.81
N ARG A 192 -20.29 2.62 -11.76
CA ARG A 192 -21.00 3.30 -12.86
C ARG A 192 -20.09 4.15 -13.75
N ARG A 193 -18.79 4.13 -13.51
CA ARG A 193 -17.80 4.86 -14.32
C ARG A 193 -17.10 3.92 -15.28
#